data_6bc4efb1b19fbb9130a78d44368d34f3
#
_entry.id   6bc4efb1b19fbb9130a78d44368d34f3
#
_cell.length_a   1.000
_cell.length_b   1.000
_cell.length_c   1.000
_cell.angle_alpha   90.00
_cell.angle_beta   90.00
_cell.angle_gamma   90.00
#
_symmetry.space_group_name_H-M   'P 1'
#
loop_
_entity.id
_entity.type
_entity.pdbx_description
1 polymer ?
#
loop_
_entity_poly.entity_id
_entity_poly.type
_entity_poly.pdbx_seq_one_letter_code
_entity_poly.pdbx_strand_id
1 'polypeptide(L)'
;MRVETASMIVPTDGKGTYEITDRIATAVRRSGVTRGVVTVFVRHTSCSLILMKNADPTARRDLEKFFERLVPENTSYFEHTAEGGDDSTSHLRSVLTRSSEVIPIGPSISSPITLSVIGSFVFSALLLQL
;
A
#
# COMPACT_ATOMS: atom_id res chain seq x y z
N MET A 1 21.89 -5.17 17.23
CA MET A 1 20.76 -4.78 16.36
C MET A 1 19.49 -5.37 16.99
N ARG A 2 18.47 -4.56 17.17
CA ARG A 2 17.14 -5.02 17.62
C ARG A 2 16.22 -5.09 16.42
N VAL A 3 15.46 -6.15 16.31
CA VAL A 3 14.45 -6.35 15.26
C VAL A 3 13.12 -6.65 15.94
N GLU A 4 12.11 -5.91 15.61
CA GLU A 4 10.73 -6.13 16.03
C GLU A 4 9.87 -6.42 14.81
N THR A 5 8.91 -7.30 14.94
CA THR A 5 7.98 -7.61 13.86
C THR A 5 6.55 -7.46 14.34
N ALA A 6 5.71 -6.92 13.47
CA ALA A 6 4.29 -6.83 13.70
C ALA A 6 3.53 -7.16 12.41
N SER A 7 2.32 -7.63 12.54
CA SER A 7 1.41 -7.82 11.42
C SER A 7 0.11 -7.10 11.68
N MET A 8 -0.53 -6.62 10.62
CA MET A 8 -1.85 -6.00 10.70
C MET A 8 -2.68 -6.35 9.48
N ILE A 9 -3.99 -6.37 9.67
CA ILE A 9 -4.96 -6.47 8.60
C ILE A 9 -5.47 -5.06 8.30
N VAL A 10 -5.42 -4.66 7.03
CA VAL A 10 -6.03 -3.43 6.55
C VAL A 10 -7.33 -3.81 5.84
N PRO A 11 -8.48 -3.56 6.46
CA PRO A 11 -9.75 -3.79 5.79
C PRO A 11 -9.89 -2.79 4.64
N THR A 12 -10.26 -3.30 3.48
CA THR A 12 -10.53 -2.50 2.28
C THR A 12 -11.97 -2.76 1.83
N ASP A 13 -12.63 -1.73 1.35
CA ASP A 13 -14.00 -1.79 0.84
C ASP A 13 -13.99 -1.66 -0.70
N GLY A 14 -13.38 -2.68 -1.33
CA GLY A 14 -13.23 -2.71 -2.78
C GLY A 14 -12.00 -1.96 -3.30
N LYS A 15 -12.03 -1.62 -4.59
CA LYS A 15 -10.95 -0.93 -5.29
C LYS A 15 -10.76 0.50 -4.75
N GLY A 16 -9.54 0.86 -4.45
CA GLY A 16 -9.22 2.21 -4.00
C GLY A 16 -7.86 2.34 -3.33
N THR A 17 -7.62 3.51 -2.81
CA THR A 17 -6.40 3.89 -2.09
C THR A 17 -6.74 4.12 -0.62
N TYR A 18 -6.07 3.40 0.26
CA TYR A 18 -6.33 3.41 1.71
C TYR A 18 -5.10 3.89 2.46
N GLU A 19 -5.23 5.01 3.13
CA GLU A 19 -4.15 5.57 3.94
C GLU A 19 -3.91 4.73 5.20
N ILE A 20 -2.64 4.37 5.45
CA ILE A 20 -2.23 3.56 6.60
C ILE A 20 -1.15 4.23 7.46
N THR A 21 -0.81 5.47 7.19
CA THR A 21 0.27 6.22 7.86
C THR A 21 0.15 6.16 9.39
N ASP A 22 -1.02 6.48 9.94
CA ASP A 22 -1.23 6.48 11.39
C ASP A 22 -1.15 5.10 12.02
N ARG A 23 -1.55 4.07 11.29
CA ARG A 23 -1.45 2.68 11.75
C ARG A 23 0.00 2.23 11.85
N ILE A 24 0.82 2.58 10.85
CA ILE A 24 2.27 2.31 10.85
C ILE A 24 2.95 3.11 11.97
N ALA A 25 2.65 4.40 12.09
CA ALA A 25 3.19 5.25 13.16
C ALA A 25 2.85 4.70 14.56
N THR A 26 1.65 4.14 14.73
CA THR A 26 1.25 3.51 15.99
C THR A 26 2.05 2.23 16.27
N ALA A 27 2.28 1.40 15.26
CA ALA A 27 3.10 0.20 15.40
C ALA A 27 4.55 0.56 15.77
N VAL A 28 5.13 1.56 15.11
CA VAL A 28 6.47 2.08 15.42
C VAL A 28 6.54 2.58 16.86
N ARG A 29 5.58 3.38 17.32
CA ARG A 29 5.55 3.84 18.72
C ARG A 29 5.47 2.67 19.72
N ARG A 30 4.66 1.66 19.44
CA ARG A 30 4.52 0.48 20.31
C ARG A 30 5.79 -0.37 20.38
N SER A 31 6.58 -0.42 19.31
CA SER A 31 7.86 -1.14 19.30
C SER A 31 8.92 -0.49 20.20
N GLY A 32 8.77 0.80 20.53
CA GLY A 32 9.76 1.57 21.28
C GLY A 32 11.03 1.90 20.48
N VAL A 33 11.07 1.62 19.18
CA VAL A 33 12.18 2.00 18.30
C VAL A 33 12.10 3.51 18.03
N THR A 34 13.15 4.23 18.42
CA THR A 34 13.25 5.69 18.26
C THR A 34 14.12 6.12 17.09
N ARG A 35 15.01 5.23 16.66
CA ARG A 35 15.88 5.42 15.48
C ARG A 35 16.06 4.10 14.75
N GLY A 36 15.93 4.10 13.43
CA GLY A 36 16.08 2.91 12.62
C GLY A 36 15.30 3.03 11.32
N VAL A 37 14.79 1.91 10.89
CA VAL A 37 13.90 1.83 9.72
C VAL A 37 12.69 0.95 10.03
N VAL A 38 11.57 1.27 9.43
CA VAL A 38 10.44 0.35 9.33
C VAL A 38 10.35 -0.13 7.89
N THR A 39 10.36 -1.44 7.71
CA THR A 39 10.01 -2.06 6.43
C THR A 39 8.56 -2.50 6.48
N VAL A 40 7.77 -2.01 5.58
CA VAL A 40 6.36 -2.38 5.40
C VAL A 40 6.28 -3.29 4.19
N PHE A 41 5.70 -4.47 4.35
CA PHE A 41 5.54 -5.43 3.26
C PHE A 41 4.06 -5.86 3.12
N VAL A 42 3.53 -5.79 1.91
CA VAL A 42 2.19 -6.26 1.58
C VAL A 42 2.22 -7.74 1.20
N ARG A 43 1.50 -8.56 1.94
CA ARG A 43 1.38 -10.00 1.69
C ARG A 43 0.18 -10.32 0.79
N HIS A 44 0.11 -9.66 -0.37
CA HIS A 44 -0.97 -9.85 -1.32
C HIS A 44 -0.53 -9.51 -2.74
N THR A 45 -0.99 -10.26 -3.72
CA THR A 45 -0.63 -10.09 -5.15
C THR A 45 -1.53 -9.10 -5.90
N SER A 46 -2.64 -8.68 -5.29
CA SER A 46 -3.58 -7.71 -5.86
C SER A 46 -3.63 -6.41 -5.04
N CYS A 47 -2.59 -6.19 -4.24
CA CYS A 47 -2.46 -5.04 -3.37
C CYS A 47 -1.00 -4.59 -3.32
N SER A 48 -0.77 -3.30 -3.13
CA SER A 48 0.57 -2.72 -3.14
C SER A 48 0.64 -1.44 -2.32
N LEU A 49 1.85 -0.91 -2.18
CA LEU A 49 2.15 0.30 -1.41
C LEU A 49 2.46 1.47 -2.33
N ILE A 50 2.07 2.64 -1.91
CA ILE A 50 2.45 3.91 -2.52
C ILE A 50 2.83 4.91 -1.43
N LEU A 51 4.00 5.53 -1.61
CA LEU A 51 4.41 6.72 -0.87
C LEU A 51 4.06 7.95 -1.71
N MET A 52 3.25 8.82 -1.16
CA MET A 52 2.86 10.08 -1.80
C MET A 52 3.15 11.26 -0.88
N LYS A 53 3.44 12.41 -1.50
CA LYS A 53 3.39 13.68 -0.79
C LYS A 53 1.93 14.07 -0.62
N ASN A 54 1.46 14.04 0.62
CA ASN A 54 0.18 14.60 1.02
C ASN A 54 -1.09 13.74 0.80
N ALA A 55 -1.92 13.85 1.81
CA ALA A 55 -3.28 13.31 1.87
C ALA A 55 -4.31 14.15 1.08
N ASP A 56 -3.91 14.95 0.09
CA ASP A 56 -4.86 15.71 -0.71
C ASP A 56 -5.81 14.74 -1.45
N PRO A 57 -7.11 14.80 -1.18
CA PRO A 57 -8.08 13.91 -1.83
C PRO A 57 -8.10 14.03 -3.35
N THR A 58 -7.70 15.17 -3.90
CA THR A 58 -7.63 15.39 -5.35
C THR A 58 -6.48 14.61 -5.96
N ALA A 59 -5.29 14.66 -5.35
CA ALA A 59 -4.13 13.91 -5.80
C ALA A 59 -4.39 12.39 -5.77
N ARG A 60 -5.11 11.92 -4.75
CA ARG A 60 -5.51 10.51 -4.66
C ARG A 60 -6.46 10.13 -5.78
N ARG A 61 -7.47 10.94 -6.07
CA ARG A 61 -8.40 10.70 -7.19
C ARG A 61 -7.70 10.73 -8.54
N ASP A 62 -6.73 11.61 -8.72
CA ASP A 62 -5.95 11.67 -9.96
C ASP A 62 -5.09 10.43 -10.14
N LEU A 63 -4.49 9.91 -9.07
CA LEU A 63 -3.76 8.65 -9.08
C LEU A 63 -4.67 7.47 -9.45
N GLU A 64 -5.84 7.38 -8.86
CA GLU A 64 -6.82 6.33 -9.16
C GLU A 64 -7.25 6.37 -10.63
N LYS A 65 -7.58 7.55 -11.16
CA LYS A 65 -7.89 7.73 -12.59
C LYS A 65 -6.70 7.40 -13.51
N PHE A 66 -5.48 7.74 -13.09
CA PHE A 66 -4.28 7.41 -13.84
C PHE A 66 -4.14 5.88 -13.98
N PHE A 67 -4.29 5.13 -12.89
CA PHE A 67 -4.22 3.67 -12.94
C PHE A 67 -5.40 3.06 -13.71
N GLU A 68 -6.59 3.63 -13.64
CA GLU A 68 -7.74 3.18 -14.44
C GLU A 68 -7.48 3.29 -15.94
N ARG A 69 -6.78 4.33 -16.36
CA ARG A 69 -6.39 4.54 -17.77
C ARG A 69 -5.19 3.70 -18.19
N LEU A 70 -4.22 3.53 -17.30
CA LEU A 70 -3.00 2.80 -17.59
C LEU A 70 -3.25 1.29 -17.69
N VAL A 71 -4.05 0.75 -16.78
CA VAL A 71 -4.42 -0.66 -16.72
C VAL A 71 -5.94 -0.76 -16.55
N PRO A 72 -6.70 -0.65 -17.65
CA PRO A 72 -8.15 -0.72 -17.61
C PRO A 72 -8.64 -2.13 -17.33
N GLU A 73 -9.78 -2.23 -16.69
CA GLU A 73 -10.50 -3.49 -16.48
C GLU A 73 -11.06 -4.03 -17.80
N ASN A 74 -11.35 -5.32 -17.85
CA ASN A 74 -11.94 -5.99 -19.02
C ASN A 74 -11.16 -5.76 -20.32
N THR A 75 -9.85 -5.70 -20.25
CA THR A 75 -8.99 -5.55 -21.41
C THR A 75 -9.05 -6.81 -22.28
N SER A 76 -9.37 -6.67 -23.56
CA SER A 76 -9.70 -7.79 -24.46
C SER A 76 -8.59 -8.80 -24.71
N TYR A 77 -7.33 -8.43 -24.49
CA TYR A 77 -6.17 -9.34 -24.62
C TYR A 77 -5.77 -10.04 -23.32
N PHE A 78 -6.49 -9.81 -22.21
CA PHE A 78 -6.22 -10.52 -20.97
C PHE A 78 -6.79 -11.94 -21.04
N GLU A 79 -5.93 -12.92 -20.75
CA GLU A 79 -6.29 -14.36 -20.75
C GLU A 79 -6.74 -14.84 -19.38
N HIS A 80 -6.23 -14.21 -18.31
CA HIS A 80 -6.60 -14.52 -16.93
C HIS A 80 -7.89 -13.80 -16.55
N THR A 81 -9.02 -14.46 -16.81
CA THR A 81 -10.36 -13.87 -16.66
C THR A 81 -11.31 -14.67 -15.77
N ALA A 82 -10.86 -15.84 -15.28
CA ALA A 82 -11.73 -16.76 -14.53
C ALA A 82 -12.18 -16.20 -13.16
N GLU A 83 -11.40 -15.29 -12.57
CA GLU A 83 -11.64 -14.67 -11.26
C GLU A 83 -12.31 -13.29 -11.35
N GLY A 84 -12.65 -12.84 -12.56
CA GLY A 84 -13.30 -11.56 -12.82
C GLY A 84 -12.48 -10.62 -13.71
N GLY A 85 -13.13 -9.61 -14.26
CA GLY A 85 -12.50 -8.68 -15.20
C GLY A 85 -11.51 -7.68 -14.53
N ASP A 86 -11.52 -7.58 -13.22
CA ASP A 86 -10.67 -6.72 -12.42
C ASP A 86 -9.45 -7.44 -11.83
N ASP A 87 -9.42 -8.77 -11.85
CA ASP A 87 -8.36 -9.55 -11.21
C ASP A 87 -7.01 -9.36 -11.89
N SER A 88 -6.90 -9.63 -13.19
CA SER A 88 -5.68 -9.37 -13.96
C SER A 88 -5.21 -7.92 -13.86
N THR A 89 -6.15 -6.98 -13.89
CA THR A 89 -5.89 -5.56 -13.71
C THR A 89 -5.23 -5.27 -12.37
N SER A 90 -5.73 -5.90 -11.30
CA SER A 90 -5.20 -5.74 -9.95
C SER A 90 -3.78 -6.27 -9.81
N HIS A 91 -3.50 -7.44 -10.38
CA HIS A 91 -2.16 -8.00 -10.43
C HIS A 91 -1.18 -7.10 -11.18
N LEU A 92 -1.56 -6.60 -12.36
CA LEU A 92 -0.72 -5.71 -13.16
C LEU A 92 -0.45 -4.37 -12.47
N ARG A 93 -1.47 -3.77 -11.84
CA ARG A 93 -1.29 -2.55 -11.03
C ARG A 93 -0.34 -2.78 -9.85
N SER A 94 -0.44 -3.95 -9.21
CA SER A 94 0.46 -4.34 -8.12
C SER A 94 1.91 -4.49 -8.57
N VAL A 95 2.15 -5.01 -9.78
CA VAL A 95 3.50 -5.11 -10.38
C VAL A 95 4.09 -3.74 -10.71
N LEU A 96 3.28 -2.77 -11.09
CA LEU A 96 3.69 -1.40 -11.42
C LEU A 96 3.99 -0.54 -10.18
N THR A 97 3.58 -0.98 -9.01
CA THR A 97 3.78 -0.30 -7.74
C THR A 97 4.70 -1.12 -6.84
N ARG A 98 4.72 -0.91 -5.54
CA ARG A 98 5.67 -1.57 -4.65
C ARG A 98 4.98 -2.52 -3.68
N SER A 99 5.56 -3.70 -3.50
CA SER A 99 5.14 -4.65 -2.47
C SER A 99 5.76 -4.34 -1.10
N SER A 100 6.84 -3.54 -1.07
CA SER A 100 7.49 -3.13 0.18
C SER A 100 7.98 -1.69 0.10
N GLU A 101 7.98 -1.03 1.26
CA GLU A 101 8.57 0.29 1.47
C GLU A 101 9.45 0.29 2.71
N VAL A 102 10.58 0.99 2.63
CA VAL A 102 11.49 1.19 3.76
C VAL A 102 11.45 2.65 4.16
N ILE A 103 11.02 2.92 5.39
CA ILE A 103 10.77 4.26 5.90
C ILE A 103 11.70 4.52 7.09
N PRO A 104 12.52 5.57 7.08
CA PRO A 104 13.33 5.93 8.23
C PRO A 104 12.50 6.29 9.46
N ILE A 105 12.94 5.84 10.63
CA ILE A 105 12.40 6.23 11.93
C ILE A 105 13.38 7.22 12.56
N GLY A 106 12.92 8.42 12.92
CA GLY A 106 13.76 9.43 13.55
C GLY A 106 12.98 10.68 13.93
N PRO A 107 13.61 11.61 14.66
CA PRO A 107 12.95 12.82 15.18
C PRO A 107 12.52 13.82 14.10
N SER A 108 12.93 13.65 12.86
CA SER A 108 12.78 14.65 11.79
C SER A 108 12.07 14.13 10.54
N ILE A 109 11.13 13.20 10.65
CA ILE A 109 10.21 12.98 9.54
C ILE A 109 9.12 14.05 9.62
N SER A 110 9.52 15.30 9.36
CA SER A 110 8.60 16.44 9.26
C SER A 110 8.00 16.61 7.86
N SER A 111 8.25 15.67 6.96
CA SER A 111 7.63 15.70 5.64
C SER A 111 6.28 14.98 5.68
N PRO A 112 5.24 15.57 5.11
CA PRO A 112 3.94 14.93 5.01
C PRO A 112 3.96 13.80 3.96
N ILE A 113 4.69 12.73 4.28
CA ILE A 113 4.69 11.51 3.46
C ILE A 113 3.51 10.68 3.91
N THR A 114 2.61 10.42 3.00
CA THR A 114 1.47 9.53 3.23
C THR A 114 1.77 8.17 2.63
N LEU A 115 1.74 7.13 3.47
CA LEU A 115 1.77 5.76 3.02
C LEU A 115 0.35 5.26 2.83
N SER A 116 0.06 4.77 1.64
CA SER A 116 -1.24 4.21 1.28
C SER A 116 -1.10 2.82 0.69
N VAL A 117 -2.11 1.99 0.92
CA VAL A 117 -2.31 0.73 0.22
C VAL A 117 -3.23 0.97 -0.97
N ILE A 118 -2.85 0.49 -2.14
CA ILE A 118 -3.74 0.37 -3.30
C ILE A 118 -4.16 -1.08 -3.40
N GLY A 119 -5.46 -1.34 -3.50
CA GLY A 119 -5.98 -2.69 -3.61
C GLY A 119 -7.35 -2.76 -4.25
N SER A 120 -7.70 -3.96 -4.69
CA SER A 120 -8.99 -4.28 -5.30
C SER A 120 -9.84 -5.23 -4.47
N PHE A 121 -9.30 -5.81 -3.40
CA PHE A 121 -9.96 -6.82 -2.58
C PHE A 121 -10.14 -6.40 -1.12
N VAL A 122 -11.09 -7.06 -0.48
CA VAL A 122 -11.62 -6.72 0.86
C VAL A 122 -10.63 -6.88 2.01
N PHE A 123 -9.50 -7.58 1.83
CA PHE A 123 -8.52 -7.80 2.89
C PHE A 123 -7.08 -7.78 2.38
N SER A 124 -6.26 -6.95 2.99
CA SER A 124 -4.82 -6.94 2.75
C SER A 124 -4.07 -7.16 4.05
N ALA A 125 -3.17 -8.14 4.04
CA ALA A 125 -2.30 -8.39 5.18
C ALA A 125 -0.97 -7.64 4.99
N LEU A 126 -0.56 -6.91 6.00
CA LEU A 126 0.72 -6.22 6.06
C LEU A 126 1.64 -6.90 7.08
N LEU A 127 2.90 -7.10 6.70
CA LEU A 127 3.97 -7.46 7.61
C LEU A 127 4.85 -6.24 7.83
N LEU A 128 5.10 -5.91 9.08
CA LEU A 128 6.01 -4.85 9.50
C LEU A 128 7.26 -5.46 10.10
N GLN A 129 8.41 -4.99 9.67
CA GLN A 129 9.70 -5.28 10.31
C GLN A 129 10.32 -3.95 10.74
N LEU A 130 10.64 -3.84 11.99
CA LEU A 130 11.15 -2.65 12.67
C LEU A 130 12.55 -2.88 13.21
#